data_2609b28f0ffb6c18c216627fb2a6f076
#
_entry.id   2609b28f0ffb6c18c216627fb2a6f076
#
_cell.length_a   1.000
_cell.length_b   1.000
_cell.length_c   1.000
_cell.angle_alpha   90.00
_cell.angle_beta   90.00
_cell.angle_gamma   90.00
#
_symmetry.space_group_name_H-M   'P 1'
#
loop_
_entity.id
_entity.type
_entity.pdbx_description
1 polymer ?
#
loop_
_entity_poly.entity_id
_entity_poly.type
_entity_poly.pdbx_seq_one_letter_code
_entity_poly.pdbx_strand_id
1 'polypeptide(L)'
;GKAGQLLVFSDKRRKSKIKAMSKSLDTLSKLVPKLYEKEGKRESGFIAQEMYYGVREMRHIVWPDRDANPNDDAPEPNYSDWGKRHACLRYLHFIAYVVKSIQELRVRIEKLKK
;
A
#
# COMPACT_ATOMS: atom_id res chain seq x y z
N GLY A 1 -13.04 -17.82 11.72
CA GLY A 1 -11.82 -18.38 11.24
C GLY A 1 -11.10 -19.19 12.30
N LYS A 2 -10.05 -19.84 11.93
CA LYS A 2 -9.22 -20.62 12.84
C LYS A 2 -8.23 -19.69 13.53
N ALA A 3 -8.08 -19.82 14.84
CA ALA A 3 -7.13 -19.02 15.60
C ALA A 3 -5.71 -19.19 15.03
N GLY A 4 -4.99 -18.08 14.88
CA GLY A 4 -3.64 -18.08 14.36
C GLY A 4 -3.50 -18.17 12.85
N GLN A 5 -4.61 -18.24 12.12
CA GLN A 5 -4.58 -18.27 10.65
C GLN A 5 -5.20 -17.01 10.08
N LEU A 6 -4.53 -16.44 9.06
CA LEU A 6 -5.04 -15.30 8.32
C LEU A 6 -5.69 -15.78 7.03
N LEU A 7 -7.00 -15.72 6.98
CA LEU A 7 -7.78 -16.07 5.80
C LEU A 7 -8.48 -14.83 5.26
N VAL A 8 -8.38 -14.63 3.97
CA VAL A 8 -8.97 -13.47 3.30
C VAL A 8 -9.84 -13.97 2.14
N PHE A 9 -11.03 -13.40 2.01
CA PHE A 9 -11.90 -13.72 0.87
C PHE A 9 -11.21 -13.28 -0.42
N SER A 10 -11.16 -14.18 -1.42
CA SER A 10 -10.52 -13.90 -2.71
C SER A 10 -11.25 -14.57 -3.87
N ASP A 11 -12.56 -14.66 -3.77
CA ASP A 11 -13.41 -15.32 -4.77
C ASP A 11 -13.67 -14.36 -5.95
N LYS A 12 -13.41 -14.84 -7.18
CA LYS A 12 -13.65 -14.09 -8.41
C LYS A 12 -15.08 -13.54 -8.50
N ARG A 13 -16.06 -14.30 -8.01
CA ARG A 13 -17.47 -13.91 -8.09
C ARG A 13 -17.79 -12.63 -7.32
N ARG A 14 -16.92 -12.22 -6.39
CA ARG A 14 -17.07 -11.00 -5.57
C ARG A 14 -16.26 -9.84 -6.09
N LYS A 15 -15.56 -10.04 -7.23
CA LYS A 15 -14.67 -9.03 -7.81
C LYS A 15 -15.19 -8.59 -9.16
N SER A 16 -14.96 -7.35 -9.52
CA SER A 16 -15.35 -6.79 -10.81
C SER A 16 -14.21 -5.99 -11.41
N LYS A 17 -14.32 -5.69 -12.71
CA LYS A 17 -13.32 -4.89 -13.43
C LYS A 17 -11.91 -5.44 -13.27
N ILE A 18 -11.78 -6.77 -13.33
CA ILE A 18 -10.51 -7.46 -13.10
C ILE A 18 -9.57 -7.20 -14.29
N LYS A 19 -8.34 -6.81 -13.98
CA LYS A 19 -7.28 -6.68 -14.98
C LYS A 19 -5.94 -7.07 -14.37
N ALA A 20 -5.01 -7.48 -15.22
CA ALA A 20 -3.66 -7.79 -14.77
C ALA A 20 -2.97 -6.50 -14.31
N MET A 21 -2.20 -6.61 -13.24
CA MET A 21 -1.42 -5.50 -12.71
C MET A 21 -0.21 -5.24 -13.60
N SER A 22 0.18 -3.97 -13.76
CA SER A 22 1.37 -3.57 -14.51
C SER A 22 2.09 -2.44 -13.80
N LYS A 23 3.35 -2.22 -14.17
CA LYS A 23 4.20 -1.12 -13.65
C LYS A 23 4.30 -1.11 -12.13
N SER A 24 4.26 -2.29 -11.52
CA SER A 24 4.29 -2.43 -10.07
C SER A 24 5.64 -2.03 -9.50
N LEU A 25 6.73 -2.39 -10.18
CA LEU A 25 8.07 -2.03 -9.74
C LEU A 25 8.25 -0.51 -9.67
N ASP A 26 7.77 0.21 -10.69
CA ASP A 26 7.83 1.66 -10.70
C ASP A 26 6.99 2.26 -9.57
N THR A 27 5.82 1.70 -9.30
CA THR A 27 4.95 2.13 -8.20
C THR A 27 5.64 1.90 -6.86
N LEU A 28 6.16 0.70 -6.61
CA LEU A 28 6.82 0.39 -5.34
C LEU A 28 8.07 1.23 -5.12
N SER A 29 8.77 1.63 -6.18
CA SER A 29 9.98 2.45 -6.04
C SER A 29 9.71 3.84 -5.47
N LYS A 30 8.46 4.28 -5.48
CA LYS A 30 8.05 5.56 -4.87
C LYS A 30 7.83 5.46 -3.37
N LEU A 31 7.71 4.25 -2.83
CA LEU A 31 7.50 4.05 -1.40
C LEU A 31 8.79 4.29 -0.64
N VAL A 32 8.66 4.81 0.58
CA VAL A 32 9.78 5.02 1.47
C VAL A 32 9.55 4.20 2.73
N PRO A 33 10.18 3.02 2.85
CA PRO A 33 10.09 2.24 4.09
C PRO A 33 10.69 3.00 5.26
N LYS A 34 10.08 2.88 6.42
CA LYS A 34 10.49 3.60 7.61
C LYS A 34 10.76 2.66 8.77
N LEU A 35 11.68 3.07 9.62
CA LEU A 35 11.80 2.57 10.97
C LEU A 35 11.27 3.66 11.90
N TYR A 36 10.46 3.30 12.87
CA TYR A 36 9.87 4.26 13.80
C TYR A 36 9.58 3.60 15.14
N GLU A 37 9.24 4.40 16.12
CA GLU A 37 8.75 3.91 17.40
C GLU A 37 7.27 4.23 17.52
N LYS A 38 6.54 3.27 18.05
CA LYS A 38 5.12 3.41 18.35
C LYS A 38 4.89 2.81 19.73
N GLU A 39 4.41 3.65 20.65
CA GLU A 39 4.16 3.23 22.02
C GLU A 39 5.39 2.58 22.68
N GLY A 40 6.58 3.15 22.40
CA GLY A 40 7.83 2.67 22.98
C GLY A 40 8.43 1.45 22.32
N LYS A 41 7.84 0.94 21.25
CA LYS A 41 8.33 -0.23 20.53
C LYS A 41 8.83 0.15 19.15
N ARG A 42 9.96 -0.44 18.75
CA ARG A 42 10.48 -0.25 17.39
C ARG A 42 9.66 -1.06 16.40
N GLU A 43 9.25 -0.40 15.33
CA GLU A 43 8.52 -1.03 14.24
C GLU A 43 9.08 -0.57 12.89
N SER A 44 8.77 -1.34 11.87
CA SER A 44 9.07 -0.99 10.49
C SER A 44 7.79 -0.98 9.68
N GLY A 45 7.73 -0.11 8.69
CA GLY A 45 6.54 -0.02 7.85
C GLY A 45 6.52 1.25 7.04
N PHE A 46 5.33 1.75 6.78
CA PHE A 46 5.11 2.94 5.96
C PHE A 46 4.21 3.91 6.69
N ILE A 47 4.29 5.17 6.31
CA ILE A 47 3.40 6.21 6.83
C ILE A 47 2.25 6.37 5.85
N ALA A 48 1.02 6.17 6.34
CA ALA A 48 -0.18 6.15 5.51
C ALA A 48 -0.35 7.43 4.69
N GLN A 49 -0.15 8.59 5.31
CA GLN A 49 -0.31 9.87 4.62
C GLN A 49 0.76 10.09 3.56
N GLU A 50 2.00 9.65 3.80
CA GLU A 50 3.05 9.74 2.79
C GLU A 50 2.71 8.90 1.56
N MET A 51 2.17 7.70 1.77
CA MET A 51 1.72 6.85 0.67
C MET A 51 0.57 7.51 -0.09
N TYR A 52 -0.40 8.04 0.64
CA TYR A 52 -1.60 8.62 0.06
C TYR A 52 -1.30 9.76 -0.92
N TYR A 53 -0.37 10.62 -0.56
CA TYR A 53 0.00 11.79 -1.39
C TYR A 53 1.19 11.51 -2.32
N GLY A 54 2.09 10.62 -1.95
CA GLY A 54 3.26 10.31 -2.75
C GLY A 54 3.08 9.20 -3.77
N VAL A 55 2.14 8.29 -3.54
CA VAL A 55 1.91 7.14 -4.41
C VAL A 55 0.40 7.00 -4.65
N ARG A 56 -0.14 7.87 -5.49
CA ARG A 56 -1.59 7.98 -5.69
C ARG A 56 -2.25 6.70 -6.17
N GLU A 57 -1.56 5.91 -6.97
CA GLU A 57 -2.05 4.63 -7.47
C GLU A 57 -2.23 3.58 -6.36
N MET A 58 -1.71 3.83 -5.15
CA MET A 58 -1.86 2.95 -4.00
C MET A 58 -2.81 3.51 -2.92
N ARG A 59 -3.59 4.53 -3.23
CA ARG A 59 -4.52 5.13 -2.27
C ARG A 59 -5.53 4.15 -1.70
N HIS A 60 -5.92 3.14 -2.47
CA HIS A 60 -6.85 2.11 -2.02
C HIS A 60 -6.31 1.26 -0.86
N ILE A 61 -5.00 1.30 -0.62
CA ILE A 61 -4.37 0.60 0.50
C ILE A 61 -4.52 1.38 1.81
N VAL A 62 -4.71 2.69 1.71
CA VAL A 62 -4.88 3.56 2.87
C VAL A 62 -6.33 3.51 3.35
N TRP A 63 -6.51 3.22 4.62
CA TRP A 63 -7.82 3.29 5.27
C TRP A 63 -7.82 4.48 6.22
N PRO A 64 -8.42 5.61 5.83
CA PRO A 64 -8.46 6.80 6.70
C PRO A 64 -9.37 6.56 7.89
N ASP A 65 -9.16 7.35 8.95
CA ASP A 65 -10.11 7.42 10.04
C ASP A 65 -11.48 7.85 9.47
N ARG A 66 -12.56 7.38 10.09
CA ARG A 66 -13.91 7.72 9.62
C ARG A 66 -14.23 9.21 9.71
N ASP A 67 -13.52 9.94 10.57
CA ASP A 67 -13.66 11.41 10.69
C ASP A 67 -12.76 12.15 9.71
N ALA A 68 -11.96 11.45 8.94
CA ALA A 68 -11.02 12.06 8.01
C ALA A 68 -11.74 12.66 6.81
N ASN A 69 -11.24 13.81 6.37
CA ASN A 69 -11.72 14.47 5.17
C ASN A 69 -10.51 15.05 4.42
N PRO A 70 -9.63 14.19 3.92
CA PRO A 70 -8.41 14.65 3.29
C PRO A 70 -8.69 15.39 1.98
N ASN A 71 -7.87 16.40 1.70
CA ASN A 71 -7.89 17.06 0.40
C ASN A 71 -7.04 16.22 -0.56
N ASP A 72 -7.71 15.47 -1.43
CA ASP A 72 -7.06 14.54 -2.34
C ASP A 72 -6.19 15.22 -3.39
N ASP A 73 -6.42 16.50 -3.65
CA ASP A 73 -5.67 17.25 -4.66
C ASP A 73 -4.48 18.00 -4.09
N ALA A 74 -4.32 18.01 -2.78
CA ALA A 74 -3.17 18.66 -2.16
C ALA A 74 -1.88 17.92 -2.48
N PRO A 75 -0.74 18.62 -2.58
CA PRO A 75 0.55 17.96 -2.85
C PRO A 75 1.10 17.22 -1.63
N GLU A 76 0.67 17.57 -0.43
CA GLU A 76 1.13 16.97 0.81
C GLU A 76 0.02 17.01 1.85
N PRO A 77 0.11 16.20 2.92
CA PRO A 77 -0.96 16.11 3.89
C PRO A 77 -1.05 17.35 4.78
N ASN A 78 -2.28 17.71 5.13
CA ASN A 78 -2.59 18.51 6.29
C ASN A 78 -3.17 17.54 7.32
N TYR A 79 -2.42 17.22 8.35
CA TYR A 79 -2.80 16.17 9.30
C TYR A 79 -4.08 16.48 10.07
N SER A 80 -4.46 17.75 10.20
CA SER A 80 -5.71 18.11 10.84
C SER A 80 -6.96 17.61 10.07
N ASP A 81 -6.81 17.29 8.78
CA ASP A 81 -7.89 16.76 7.96
C ASP A 81 -8.06 15.25 8.11
N TRP A 82 -7.16 14.59 8.86
CA TRP A 82 -7.10 13.12 8.89
C TRP A 82 -7.79 12.49 10.08
N GLY A 83 -8.64 13.23 10.78
CA GLY A 83 -9.42 12.70 11.88
C GLY A 83 -8.68 12.71 13.21
N LYS A 84 -9.34 12.19 14.24
CA LYS A 84 -8.83 12.29 15.62
C LYS A 84 -8.03 11.07 16.06
N ARG A 85 -8.17 9.93 15.39
CA ARG A 85 -7.54 8.68 15.82
C ARG A 85 -6.32 8.37 14.98
N HIS A 86 -6.50 7.56 13.94
CA HIS A 86 -5.38 7.14 13.11
C HIS A 86 -5.86 6.60 11.77
N ALA A 87 -5.01 6.73 10.76
CA ALA A 87 -5.16 6.04 9.50
C ALA A 87 -4.52 4.65 9.60
N CYS A 88 -4.98 3.72 8.79
CA CYS A 88 -4.47 2.36 8.73
C CYS A 88 -4.04 2.01 7.32
N LEU A 89 -3.26 0.95 7.19
CA LEU A 89 -2.85 0.42 5.89
C LEU A 89 -3.34 -1.01 5.75
N ARG A 90 -3.83 -1.34 4.57
CA ARG A 90 -4.24 -2.71 4.21
C ARG A 90 -3.03 -3.46 3.67
N TYR A 91 -2.14 -3.91 4.56
CA TYR A 91 -0.86 -4.49 4.18
C TYR A 91 -0.98 -5.69 3.24
N LEU A 92 -2.06 -6.46 3.29
CA LEU A 92 -2.22 -7.61 2.41
C LEU A 92 -2.26 -7.23 0.93
N HIS A 93 -2.70 -6.00 0.62
CA HIS A 93 -2.70 -5.52 -0.76
C HIS A 93 -1.29 -5.37 -1.34
N PHE A 94 -0.28 -5.18 -0.47
CA PHE A 94 1.11 -5.09 -0.93
C PHE A 94 1.62 -6.38 -1.56
N ILE A 95 1.08 -7.53 -1.16
CA ILE A 95 1.58 -8.82 -1.64
C ILE A 95 1.51 -8.91 -3.16
N ALA A 96 0.39 -8.51 -3.76
CA ALA A 96 0.25 -8.52 -5.21
C ALA A 96 1.27 -7.62 -5.90
N TYR A 97 1.52 -6.43 -5.33
CA TYR A 97 2.53 -5.52 -5.87
C TYR A 97 3.93 -6.10 -5.79
N VAL A 98 4.25 -6.77 -4.69
CA VAL A 98 5.56 -7.41 -4.51
C VAL A 98 5.74 -8.54 -5.52
N VAL A 99 4.74 -9.40 -5.68
CA VAL A 99 4.78 -10.51 -6.64
C VAL A 99 5.00 -9.98 -8.05
N LYS A 100 4.20 -8.98 -8.46
CA LYS A 100 4.35 -8.40 -9.80
C LYS A 100 5.70 -7.73 -9.98
N SER A 101 6.20 -7.04 -8.95
CA SER A 101 7.52 -6.39 -9.02
C SER A 101 8.65 -7.40 -9.20
N ILE A 102 8.59 -8.55 -8.54
CA ILE A 102 9.56 -9.62 -8.73
C ILE A 102 9.53 -10.13 -10.17
N GLN A 103 8.34 -10.31 -10.73
CA GLN A 103 8.18 -10.73 -12.12
C GLN A 103 8.76 -9.70 -13.09
N GLU A 104 8.53 -8.43 -12.83
CA GLU A 104 9.07 -7.35 -13.67
C GLU A 104 10.60 -7.24 -13.57
N LEU A 105 11.15 -7.42 -12.36
CA LEU A 105 12.60 -7.46 -12.16
C LEU A 105 13.21 -8.64 -12.91
N ARG A 106 12.58 -9.80 -12.88
CA ARG A 106 13.06 -10.96 -13.62
C ARG A 106 13.18 -10.67 -15.11
N VAL A 107 12.16 -10.04 -15.68
CA VAL A 107 12.18 -9.67 -17.11
C VAL A 107 13.33 -8.71 -17.40
N ARG A 108 13.54 -7.69 -16.55
CA ARG A 108 14.64 -6.72 -16.72
C ARG A 108 16.01 -7.39 -16.65
N ILE A 109 16.19 -8.31 -15.71
CA ILE A 109 17.45 -9.06 -15.55
C ILE A 109 17.70 -9.92 -16.79
N GLU A 110 16.69 -10.61 -17.29
CA GLU A 110 16.80 -11.44 -18.49
C GLU A 110 17.25 -10.60 -19.71
N LYS A 111 16.71 -9.40 -19.85
CA LYS A 111 17.09 -8.49 -20.92
C LYS A 111 18.54 -8.03 -20.84
N LEU A 112 19.06 -7.86 -19.62
CA LEU A 112 20.44 -7.43 -19.41
C LEU A 112 21.46 -8.52 -19.74
N LYS A 113 21.05 -9.79 -19.76
CA LYS A 113 21.94 -10.93 -20.07
C LYS A 113 22.16 -11.13 -21.55
N LYS A 114 21.44 -10.43 -22.39
CA LYS A 114 21.52 -10.60 -23.85
C LYS A 114 22.56 -9.68 -24.47
#